data_31e5eb18037cb995b0efac4f09aa4464
#
_entry.id   31e5eb18037cb995b0efac4f09aa4464
#
_cell.length_a   1.000
_cell.length_b   1.000
_cell.length_c   1.000
_cell.angle_alpha   90.00
_cell.angle_beta   90.00
_cell.angle_gamma   90.00
#
_symmetry.space_group_name_H-M   'P 1'
#
loop_
_entity.id
_entity.type
_entity.pdbx_description
1 polymer ?
#
loop_
_entity_poly.entity_id
_entity_poly.type
_entity_poly.pdbx_seq_one_letter_code
_entity_poly.pdbx_strand_id
1 'polypeptide(L)'
;MSYRINHIRMKIANALARLLDRNQYPKTGKADIINCLGQVNGYASYLEIATRATGFKFADVSEAIFPTRRRALYNAPDGYSDGLSIHYASAELNGAQCLKEIAATGQTFDVVFVDPYHSYEASMIDLEYGIQLLNPGGVVVVHDCNPPKQGLTLRVSQQGYWLGQTYLAFIDFVNERPDLEYCVVDTDWGVGLIWRADGAKPKRTGRIPDRPDLGPLDVQDWKVFDRNRKRILRLISVRQFFRNFAS
;
A
#
# COMPACT_ATOMS: atom_id res chain seq x y z
N MET A 1 12.55 -33.52 -3.11
CA MET A 1 13.39 -33.22 -1.91
C MET A 1 13.80 -31.75 -1.84
N SER A 2 14.10 -31.10 -2.93
CA SER A 2 14.52 -29.67 -3.04
C SER A 2 13.48 -28.65 -2.47
N TYR A 3 12.20 -28.82 -2.71
CA TYR A 3 11.16 -27.86 -2.30
C TYR A 3 11.00 -27.73 -0.77
N ARG A 4 11.09 -28.84 -0.03
CA ARG A 4 11.03 -28.83 1.44
C ARG A 4 12.24 -28.14 2.08
N ILE A 5 13.43 -28.33 1.52
CA ILE A 5 14.67 -27.70 2.01
C ILE A 5 14.64 -26.20 1.80
N ASN A 6 14.15 -25.73 0.66
CA ASN A 6 14.00 -24.30 0.37
C ASN A 6 12.94 -23.66 1.29
N HIS A 7 11.85 -24.34 1.58
CA HIS A 7 10.82 -23.87 2.49
C HIS A 7 11.31 -23.74 3.94
N ILE A 8 12.12 -24.68 4.42
CA ILE A 8 12.75 -24.62 5.74
C ILE A 8 13.79 -23.51 5.82
N ARG A 9 14.65 -23.36 4.79
CA ARG A 9 15.61 -22.25 4.72
C ARG A 9 14.93 -20.90 4.71
N MET A 10 13.83 -20.76 3.98
CA MET A 10 13.02 -19.55 3.96
C MET A 10 12.38 -19.25 5.32
N LYS A 11 11.88 -20.26 6.04
CA LYS A 11 11.35 -20.09 7.41
C LYS A 11 12.42 -19.68 8.41
N ILE A 12 13.63 -20.23 8.31
CA ILE A 12 14.75 -19.86 9.18
C ILE A 12 15.26 -18.45 8.85
N ALA A 13 15.40 -18.11 7.56
CA ALA A 13 15.77 -16.77 7.12
C ALA A 13 14.73 -15.74 7.58
N ASN A 14 13.45 -16.07 7.49
CA ASN A 14 12.36 -15.23 7.97
C ASN A 14 12.36 -15.09 9.50
N ALA A 15 12.69 -16.14 10.24
CA ALA A 15 12.82 -16.09 11.70
C ALA A 15 14.01 -15.23 12.15
N LEU A 16 15.14 -15.33 11.46
CA LEU A 16 16.32 -14.48 11.68
C LEU A 16 16.07 -13.02 11.29
N ALA A 17 15.38 -12.79 10.17
CA ALA A 17 14.98 -11.46 9.76
C ALA A 17 14.03 -10.81 10.78
N ARG A 18 13.10 -11.58 11.38
CA ARG A 18 12.23 -11.13 12.48
C ARG A 18 13.01 -10.64 13.71
N LEU A 19 14.15 -11.23 13.99
CA LEU A 19 15.00 -10.85 15.11
C LEU A 19 15.85 -9.60 14.79
N LEU A 20 16.18 -9.39 13.51
CA LEU A 20 17.10 -8.35 13.07
C LEU A 20 16.42 -7.11 12.48
N ASP A 21 15.19 -7.25 12.02
CA ASP A 21 14.45 -6.14 11.37
C ASP A 21 13.05 -5.99 11.96
N ARG A 22 12.92 -5.04 12.89
CA ARG A 22 11.64 -4.72 13.55
C ARG A 22 10.59 -4.15 12.57
N ASN A 23 11.01 -3.64 11.42
CA ASN A 23 10.10 -3.08 10.42
C ASN A 23 9.44 -4.16 9.57
N GLN A 24 10.04 -5.32 9.43
CA GLN A 24 9.54 -6.42 8.61
C GLN A 24 8.35 -7.18 9.25
N TYR A 25 8.29 -7.19 10.58
CA TYR A 25 7.21 -7.86 11.35
C TYR A 25 6.77 -6.97 12.51
N PRO A 26 6.16 -5.84 12.20
CA PRO A 26 5.73 -4.91 13.23
C PRO A 26 4.58 -5.52 14.05
N LYS A 27 4.47 -5.07 15.31
CA LYS A 27 3.27 -5.33 16.11
C LYS A 27 2.02 -4.72 15.51
N THR A 28 2.17 -3.65 14.74
CA THR A 28 1.12 -2.94 14.02
C THR A 28 1.51 -2.92 12.54
N GLY A 29 0.76 -3.61 11.71
CA GLY A 29 0.96 -3.66 10.26
C GLY A 29 -0.14 -2.92 9.49
N LYS A 30 -0.09 -3.05 8.17
CA LYS A 30 -1.02 -2.41 7.24
C LYS A 30 -2.49 -2.77 7.51
N ALA A 31 -2.79 -4.02 7.88
CA ALA A 31 -4.16 -4.42 8.20
C ALA A 31 -4.70 -3.73 9.47
N ASP A 32 -3.86 -3.54 10.49
CA ASP A 32 -4.26 -2.81 11.70
C ASP A 32 -4.55 -1.35 11.40
N ILE A 33 -3.76 -0.73 10.52
CA ILE A 33 -3.97 0.65 10.06
C ILE A 33 -5.28 0.75 9.29
N ILE A 34 -5.55 -0.16 8.34
CA ILE A 34 -6.78 -0.20 7.56
C ILE A 34 -7.99 -0.37 8.48
N ASN A 35 -7.96 -1.34 9.40
CA ASN A 35 -9.06 -1.59 10.33
C ASN A 35 -9.31 -0.37 11.26
N CYS A 36 -8.25 0.27 11.73
CA CYS A 36 -8.35 1.47 12.54
C CYS A 36 -9.02 2.62 11.77
N LEU A 37 -8.58 2.90 10.54
CA LEU A 37 -9.19 3.91 9.69
C LEU A 37 -10.67 3.62 9.42
N GLY A 38 -11.02 2.35 9.15
CA GLY A 38 -12.38 1.90 8.93
C GLY A 38 -13.25 2.16 10.15
N GLN A 39 -12.80 1.72 11.31
CA GLN A 39 -13.55 1.85 12.56
C GLN A 39 -13.79 3.31 12.95
N VAL A 40 -12.76 4.15 12.89
CA VAL A 40 -12.84 5.56 13.34
C VAL A 40 -13.69 6.41 12.38
N ASN A 41 -13.58 6.14 11.08
CA ASN A 41 -14.30 6.93 10.07
C ASN A 41 -15.70 6.38 9.77
N GLY A 42 -16.03 5.18 10.22
CA GLY A 42 -17.27 4.49 9.87
C GLY A 42 -17.28 4.03 8.41
N TYR A 43 -16.11 3.69 7.87
CA TYR A 43 -16.00 3.16 6.52
C TYR A 43 -16.60 1.75 6.44
N ALA A 44 -17.24 1.44 5.33
CA ALA A 44 -17.96 0.18 5.14
C ALA A 44 -17.51 -0.60 3.90
N SER A 45 -16.72 0.03 3.02
CA SER A 45 -16.30 -0.56 1.75
C SER A 45 -14.79 -0.54 1.57
N TYR A 46 -14.25 -1.69 1.12
CA TYR A 46 -12.82 -1.94 0.97
C TYR A 46 -12.52 -2.61 -0.36
N LEU A 47 -11.55 -2.09 -1.09
CA LEU A 47 -10.95 -2.71 -2.26
C LEU A 47 -9.49 -3.01 -1.99
N GLU A 48 -9.07 -4.26 -2.20
CA GLU A 48 -7.65 -4.64 -2.22
C GLU A 48 -7.18 -4.86 -3.64
N ILE A 49 -6.12 -4.18 -4.05
CA ILE A 49 -5.40 -4.42 -5.29
C ILE A 49 -4.17 -5.26 -4.95
N ALA A 50 -4.15 -6.54 -5.35
CA ALA A 50 -3.15 -7.52 -4.91
C ALA A 50 -2.68 -8.43 -6.04
N THR A 51 -1.47 -9.00 -5.89
CA THR A 51 -0.89 -9.93 -6.88
C THR A 51 -1.25 -11.39 -6.68
N ARG A 52 -1.76 -11.78 -5.51
CA ARG A 52 -2.01 -13.20 -5.18
C ARG A 52 -3.32 -13.38 -4.43
N ALA A 53 -4.05 -14.43 -4.82
CA ALA A 53 -5.27 -14.85 -4.13
C ALA A 53 -5.06 -15.22 -2.65
N THR A 54 -3.87 -15.69 -2.29
CA THR A 54 -3.49 -16.11 -0.94
C THR A 54 -2.87 -14.99 -0.09
N GLY A 55 -3.09 -13.74 -0.47
CA GLY A 55 -2.60 -12.59 0.30
C GLY A 55 -3.20 -12.56 1.70
N PHE A 56 -2.36 -12.65 2.72
CA PHE A 56 -2.76 -12.68 4.13
C PHE A 56 -3.56 -11.44 4.55
N LYS A 57 -3.42 -10.35 3.83
CA LYS A 57 -3.97 -9.04 4.27
C LYS A 57 -5.46 -8.94 4.12
N PHE A 58 -6.03 -9.49 3.04
CA PHE A 58 -7.48 -9.47 2.85
C PHE A 58 -8.23 -10.21 3.98
N ALA A 59 -7.68 -11.32 4.47
CA ALA A 59 -8.25 -12.06 5.60
C ALA A 59 -8.11 -11.30 6.94
N ASP A 60 -7.07 -10.47 7.08
CA ASP A 60 -6.81 -9.68 8.27
C ASP A 60 -7.64 -8.39 8.33
N VAL A 61 -8.23 -7.96 7.20
CA VAL A 61 -9.15 -6.82 7.15
C VAL A 61 -10.53 -7.26 7.61
N SER A 62 -11.02 -6.63 8.68
CA SER A 62 -12.21 -7.06 9.41
C SER A 62 -13.50 -6.93 8.59
N GLU A 63 -14.19 -8.03 8.41
CA GLU A 63 -15.52 -8.07 7.77
C GLU A 63 -16.59 -7.33 8.59
N ALA A 64 -16.45 -7.31 9.91
CA ALA A 64 -17.36 -6.55 10.77
C ALA A 64 -17.19 -5.03 10.59
N ILE A 65 -16.01 -4.56 10.17
CA ILE A 65 -15.76 -3.15 9.86
C ILE A 65 -16.12 -2.84 8.41
N PHE A 66 -15.72 -3.70 7.48
CA PHE A 66 -15.95 -3.55 6.04
C PHE A 66 -16.86 -4.66 5.52
N PRO A 67 -18.19 -4.53 5.65
CA PRO A 67 -19.13 -5.53 5.13
C PRO A 67 -19.07 -5.67 3.60
N THR A 68 -18.65 -4.62 2.90
CA THR A 68 -18.40 -4.67 1.46
C THR A 68 -16.90 -4.76 1.22
N ARG A 69 -16.41 -5.96 0.89
CA ARG A 69 -14.99 -6.17 0.57
C ARG A 69 -14.84 -6.75 -0.83
N ARG A 70 -13.91 -6.20 -1.60
CA ARG A 70 -13.56 -6.67 -2.92
C ARG A 70 -12.05 -6.77 -3.09
N ARG A 71 -11.64 -7.64 -4.01
CA ARG A 71 -10.23 -7.81 -4.35
C ARG A 71 -10.05 -7.80 -5.86
N ALA A 72 -9.17 -6.93 -6.34
CA ALA A 72 -8.65 -6.97 -7.70
C ALA A 72 -7.34 -7.75 -7.68
N LEU A 73 -7.30 -8.94 -8.30
CA LEU A 73 -6.13 -9.81 -8.30
C LEU A 73 -5.38 -9.75 -9.61
N TYR A 74 -4.07 -9.55 -9.52
CA TYR A 74 -3.15 -9.86 -10.61
C TYR A 74 -2.73 -11.33 -10.52
N ASN A 75 -2.55 -11.99 -11.64
CA ASN A 75 -2.06 -13.39 -11.72
C ASN A 75 -2.90 -14.40 -10.92
N ALA A 76 -4.22 -14.22 -10.85
CA ALA A 76 -5.09 -15.26 -10.33
C ALA A 76 -5.03 -16.51 -11.22
N PRO A 77 -5.00 -17.73 -10.67
CA PRO A 77 -5.11 -18.96 -11.45
C PRO A 77 -6.39 -19.00 -12.27
N ASP A 78 -6.34 -19.60 -13.45
CA ASP A 78 -7.53 -19.82 -14.26
C ASP A 78 -8.61 -20.56 -13.47
N GLY A 79 -9.85 -20.06 -13.53
CA GLY A 79 -10.98 -20.64 -12.82
C GLY A 79 -11.04 -20.34 -11.32
N TYR A 80 -10.11 -19.58 -10.77
CA TYR A 80 -10.21 -19.13 -9.38
C TYR A 80 -11.37 -18.16 -9.19
N SER A 81 -12.22 -18.41 -8.21
CA SER A 81 -13.25 -17.49 -7.77
C SER A 81 -13.52 -17.65 -6.29
N ASP A 82 -13.35 -16.58 -5.53
CA ASP A 82 -13.73 -16.48 -4.12
C ASP A 82 -15.04 -15.70 -3.93
N GLY A 83 -15.72 -15.36 -5.02
CA GLY A 83 -16.94 -14.55 -5.03
C GLY A 83 -16.71 -13.07 -4.72
N LEU A 84 -15.50 -12.70 -4.31
CA LEU A 84 -15.12 -11.34 -3.89
C LEU A 84 -14.09 -10.73 -4.83
N SER A 85 -13.33 -11.55 -5.53
CA SER A 85 -12.25 -11.14 -6.42
C SER A 85 -12.77 -10.91 -7.84
N ILE A 86 -12.23 -9.90 -8.47
CA ILE A 86 -12.34 -9.69 -9.91
C ILE A 86 -11.00 -10.14 -10.47
N HIS A 87 -11.03 -11.10 -11.40
CA HIS A 87 -9.83 -11.82 -11.82
C HIS A 87 -9.08 -11.18 -12.97
N TYR A 88 -7.77 -11.27 -12.89
CA TYR A 88 -6.83 -11.04 -13.99
C TYR A 88 -5.99 -12.25 -14.27
N ALA A 89 -5.98 -12.65 -15.51
CA ALA A 89 -5.22 -13.81 -15.98
C ALA A 89 -3.78 -13.50 -16.35
N SER A 90 -3.24 -12.30 -16.20
CA SER A 90 -1.85 -12.07 -16.63
C SER A 90 -1.17 -10.79 -16.13
N ALA A 91 0.13 -10.84 -16.23
CA ALA A 91 1.20 -9.86 -16.10
C ALA A 91 0.84 -8.36 -16.14
N GLU A 92 1.71 -7.60 -15.57
CA GLU A 92 1.91 -6.15 -15.40
C GLU A 92 0.93 -5.18 -16.10
N LEU A 93 0.52 -5.46 -17.32
CA LEU A 93 -0.33 -4.57 -18.11
C LEU A 93 -1.83 -4.85 -17.99
N ASN A 94 -2.23 -6.02 -17.53
CA ASN A 94 -3.64 -6.40 -17.45
C ASN A 94 -4.32 -5.97 -16.14
N GLY A 95 -3.53 -5.55 -15.16
CA GLY A 95 -4.04 -4.93 -13.95
C GLY A 95 -4.89 -3.70 -14.25
N ALA A 96 -4.40 -2.83 -15.13
CA ALA A 96 -5.14 -1.66 -15.57
C ALA A 96 -6.51 -2.00 -16.19
N GLN A 97 -6.65 -3.13 -16.90
CA GLN A 97 -7.91 -3.51 -17.53
C GLN A 97 -9.03 -3.77 -16.51
N CYS A 98 -8.77 -4.48 -15.41
CA CYS A 98 -9.79 -4.70 -14.38
C CYS A 98 -10.11 -3.48 -13.55
N LEU A 99 -9.09 -2.76 -13.17
CA LEU A 99 -9.38 -1.52 -12.49
C LEU A 99 -10.25 -0.62 -13.37
N LYS A 100 -10.03 -0.62 -14.68
CA LYS A 100 -10.89 0.02 -15.65
C LYS A 100 -12.30 -0.58 -15.68
N GLU A 101 -12.42 -1.90 -15.62
CA GLU A 101 -13.72 -2.59 -15.57
C GLU A 101 -14.48 -2.28 -14.27
N ILE A 102 -13.80 -2.27 -13.12
CA ILE A 102 -14.39 -1.83 -11.85
C ILE A 102 -14.84 -0.38 -11.95
N ALA A 103 -14.00 0.51 -12.47
CA ALA A 103 -14.33 1.92 -12.64
C ALA A 103 -15.54 2.12 -13.57
N ALA A 104 -15.67 1.32 -14.61
CA ALA A 104 -16.81 1.35 -15.53
C ALA A 104 -18.15 0.97 -14.85
N THR A 105 -18.12 0.23 -13.74
CA THR A 105 -19.32 -0.07 -12.95
C THR A 105 -19.83 1.10 -12.13
N GLY A 106 -19.04 2.17 -11.98
CA GLY A 106 -19.31 3.29 -11.08
C GLY A 106 -19.15 2.93 -9.59
N GLN A 107 -18.68 1.73 -9.26
CA GLN A 107 -18.45 1.34 -7.87
C GLN A 107 -17.24 2.08 -7.30
N THR A 108 -17.40 2.59 -6.09
CA THR A 108 -16.36 3.29 -5.32
C THR A 108 -16.23 2.71 -3.92
N PHE A 109 -15.11 3.00 -3.23
CA PHE A 109 -14.77 2.40 -1.95
C PHE A 109 -14.26 3.46 -0.97
N ASP A 110 -14.47 3.20 0.31
CA ASP A 110 -13.97 4.09 1.38
C ASP A 110 -12.47 3.91 1.61
N VAL A 111 -11.99 2.67 1.44
CA VAL A 111 -10.56 2.37 1.50
C VAL A 111 -10.18 1.56 0.27
N VAL A 112 -9.15 2.02 -0.44
CA VAL A 112 -8.49 1.28 -1.51
C VAL A 112 -7.06 0.96 -1.07
N PHE A 113 -6.73 -0.33 -0.97
CA PHE A 113 -5.40 -0.78 -0.61
C PHE A 113 -4.61 -1.22 -1.83
N VAL A 114 -3.40 -0.68 -1.99
CA VAL A 114 -2.50 -0.88 -3.14
C VAL A 114 -1.27 -1.64 -2.68
N ASP A 115 -1.16 -2.92 -3.07
CA ASP A 115 -0.02 -3.81 -2.79
C ASP A 115 0.12 -4.89 -3.90
N PRO A 116 0.10 -4.51 -5.21
CA PRO A 116 0.06 -5.50 -6.28
C PRO A 116 1.45 -5.86 -6.79
N TYR A 117 1.87 -5.27 -7.90
CA TYR A 117 3.16 -5.48 -8.53
C TYR A 117 4.03 -4.25 -8.33
N HIS A 118 5.23 -4.42 -7.81
CA HIS A 118 6.06 -3.32 -7.31
C HIS A 118 6.93 -2.65 -8.40
N SER A 119 6.55 -2.72 -9.69
CA SER A 119 7.17 -1.87 -10.72
C SER A 119 6.66 -0.44 -10.60
N TYR A 120 7.45 0.52 -11.06
CA TYR A 120 7.07 1.94 -11.07
C TYR A 120 5.78 2.15 -11.85
N GLU A 121 5.72 1.61 -13.06
CA GLU A 121 4.62 1.79 -14.00
C GLU A 121 3.31 1.18 -13.47
N ALA A 122 3.37 -0.04 -12.93
CA ALA A 122 2.19 -0.67 -12.33
C ALA A 122 1.72 0.09 -11.10
N SER A 123 2.63 0.52 -10.23
CA SER A 123 2.28 1.30 -9.04
C SER A 123 1.62 2.64 -9.40
N MET A 124 2.08 3.33 -10.43
CA MET A 124 1.45 4.57 -10.91
C MET A 124 0.01 4.33 -11.37
N ILE A 125 -0.22 3.28 -12.18
CA ILE A 125 -1.56 2.91 -12.65
C ILE A 125 -2.48 2.59 -11.46
N ASP A 126 -2.00 1.81 -10.50
CA ASP A 126 -2.78 1.42 -9.34
C ASP A 126 -3.12 2.60 -8.43
N LEU A 127 -2.22 3.57 -8.31
CA LEU A 127 -2.45 4.81 -7.56
C LEU A 127 -3.51 5.68 -8.24
N GLU A 128 -3.45 5.82 -9.57
CA GLU A 128 -4.46 6.56 -10.34
C GLU A 128 -5.85 5.96 -10.16
N TYR A 129 -5.99 4.65 -10.37
CA TYR A 129 -7.27 3.99 -10.13
C TYR A 129 -7.66 3.99 -8.66
N GLY A 130 -6.69 3.90 -7.75
CA GLY A 130 -6.93 4.01 -6.31
C GLY A 130 -7.67 5.31 -5.96
N ILE A 131 -7.23 6.43 -6.51
CA ILE A 131 -7.90 7.73 -6.32
C ILE A 131 -9.22 7.80 -7.09
N GLN A 132 -9.29 7.28 -8.32
CA GLN A 132 -10.52 7.28 -9.12
C GLN A 132 -11.64 6.51 -8.44
N LEU A 133 -11.33 5.38 -7.83
CA LEU A 133 -12.27 4.47 -7.16
C LEU A 133 -12.58 4.87 -5.71
N LEU A 134 -12.04 5.99 -5.24
CA LEU A 134 -12.20 6.42 -3.85
C LEU A 134 -13.49 7.20 -3.63
N ASN A 135 -14.26 6.83 -2.62
CA ASN A 135 -15.38 7.61 -2.11
C ASN A 135 -14.92 9.01 -1.63
N PRO A 136 -15.76 10.03 -1.67
CA PRO A 136 -15.48 11.28 -0.98
C PRO A 136 -15.16 11.02 0.51
N GLY A 137 -14.00 11.52 0.97
CA GLY A 137 -13.53 11.31 2.34
C GLY A 137 -12.84 9.97 2.60
N GLY A 138 -12.70 9.14 1.58
CA GLY A 138 -11.97 7.87 1.68
C GLY A 138 -10.45 8.02 1.69
N VAL A 139 -9.74 6.90 1.82
CA VAL A 139 -8.27 6.83 1.91
C VAL A 139 -7.72 5.74 1.01
N VAL A 140 -6.71 6.06 0.19
CA VAL A 140 -5.85 5.07 -0.46
C VAL A 140 -4.74 4.71 0.52
N VAL A 141 -4.56 3.43 0.78
CA VAL A 141 -3.49 2.87 1.61
C VAL A 141 -2.51 2.15 0.71
N VAL A 142 -1.23 2.50 0.77
CA VAL A 142 -0.19 2.01 -0.14
C VAL A 142 0.90 1.30 0.66
N HIS A 143 1.27 0.09 0.26
CA HIS A 143 2.38 -0.62 0.90
C HIS A 143 3.73 -0.26 0.26
N ASP A 144 4.83 -0.63 0.94
CA ASP A 144 6.22 -0.50 0.46
C ASP A 144 6.70 0.93 0.17
N CYS A 145 6.12 1.92 0.87
CA CYS A 145 6.47 3.32 0.68
C CYS A 145 7.78 3.75 1.36
N ASN A 146 8.32 2.97 2.31
CA ASN A 146 9.56 3.31 3.04
C ASN A 146 10.55 2.14 3.06
N PRO A 147 11.16 1.78 1.92
CA PRO A 147 12.09 0.66 1.83
C PRO A 147 13.31 0.88 2.76
N PRO A 148 13.73 -0.14 3.54
CA PRO A 148 14.82 0.02 4.51
C PRO A 148 16.20 0.04 3.89
N LYS A 149 16.37 -0.48 2.66
CA LYS A 149 17.66 -0.55 1.97
C LYS A 149 17.52 -0.63 0.46
N GLN A 150 18.48 -0.07 -0.27
CA GLN A 150 18.50 0.01 -1.73
C GLN A 150 18.35 -1.36 -2.43
N GLY A 151 18.96 -2.42 -1.89
CA GLY A 151 18.90 -3.75 -2.51
C GLY A 151 17.47 -4.35 -2.60
N LEU A 152 16.47 -3.77 -1.94
CA LEU A 152 15.07 -4.18 -2.07
C LEU A 152 14.30 -3.37 -3.13
N THR A 153 14.90 -2.30 -3.69
CA THR A 153 14.23 -1.35 -4.58
C THR A 153 14.63 -1.50 -6.06
N LEU A 154 15.10 -2.66 -6.45
CA LEU A 154 15.55 -2.91 -7.82
C LEU A 154 14.36 -2.92 -8.80
N ARG A 155 14.61 -2.45 -10.04
CA ARG A 155 13.57 -2.41 -11.09
C ARG A 155 13.02 -3.78 -11.47
N VAL A 156 13.84 -4.81 -11.33
CA VAL A 156 13.48 -6.18 -11.69
C VAL A 156 13.29 -7.01 -10.44
N SER A 157 12.20 -7.78 -10.42
CA SER A 157 11.90 -8.69 -9.32
C SER A 157 13.04 -9.67 -9.07
N GLN A 158 13.37 -9.85 -7.80
CA GLN A 158 14.41 -10.77 -7.35
C GLN A 158 13.83 -11.86 -6.46
N GLN A 159 14.59 -12.94 -6.32
CA GLN A 159 14.25 -14.00 -5.38
C GLN A 159 14.33 -13.48 -3.94
N GLY A 160 13.25 -13.63 -3.17
CA GLY A 160 13.13 -13.14 -1.81
C GLY A 160 12.23 -11.91 -1.68
N TYR A 161 12.56 -11.00 -0.77
CA TYR A 161 11.81 -9.76 -0.60
C TYR A 161 12.19 -8.76 -1.68
N TRP A 162 11.19 -8.22 -2.34
CA TRP A 162 11.34 -7.21 -3.36
C TRP A 162 10.22 -6.17 -3.19
N LEU A 163 10.58 -4.96 -2.83
CA LEU A 163 9.66 -3.82 -2.68
C LEU A 163 9.57 -3.00 -3.97
N GLY A 164 10.50 -3.24 -4.90
CA GLY A 164 10.52 -2.60 -6.20
C GLY A 164 10.59 -1.08 -6.12
N GLN A 165 9.85 -0.43 -7.00
CA GLN A 165 9.86 1.03 -7.15
C GLN A 165 8.56 1.69 -6.70
N THR A 166 7.73 1.00 -5.91
CA THR A 166 6.47 1.55 -5.39
C THR A 166 6.70 2.86 -4.62
N TYR A 167 7.79 2.95 -3.84
CA TYR A 167 8.11 4.18 -3.09
C TYR A 167 8.39 5.39 -4.02
N LEU A 168 9.04 5.17 -5.16
CA LEU A 168 9.27 6.23 -6.15
C LEU A 168 7.95 6.66 -6.82
N ALA A 169 7.16 5.69 -7.26
CA ALA A 169 5.85 5.97 -7.84
C ALA A 169 4.96 6.73 -6.84
N PHE A 170 4.96 6.34 -5.57
CA PHE A 170 4.24 7.05 -4.51
C PHE A 170 4.70 8.51 -4.39
N ILE A 171 6.01 8.77 -4.35
CA ILE A 171 6.58 10.11 -4.19
C ILE A 171 6.22 10.98 -5.39
N ASP A 172 6.45 10.50 -6.60
CA ASP A 172 6.17 11.24 -7.83
C ASP A 172 4.66 11.52 -7.95
N PHE A 173 3.83 10.51 -7.72
CA PHE A 173 2.38 10.63 -7.76
C PHE A 173 1.83 11.72 -6.83
N VAL A 174 2.24 11.71 -5.56
CA VAL A 174 1.74 12.73 -4.61
C VAL A 174 2.38 14.09 -4.85
N ASN A 175 3.60 14.15 -5.39
CA ASN A 175 4.27 15.40 -5.68
C ASN A 175 3.62 16.15 -6.85
N GLU A 176 3.17 15.43 -7.86
CA GLU A 176 2.47 15.98 -9.03
C GLU A 176 0.99 16.33 -8.76
N ARG A 177 0.45 15.91 -7.61
CA ARG A 177 -0.96 16.03 -7.26
C ARG A 177 -1.17 16.94 -6.02
N PRO A 178 -1.19 18.28 -6.20
CA PRO A 178 -1.43 19.21 -5.10
C PRO A 178 -2.86 19.12 -4.52
N ASP A 179 -3.78 18.51 -5.25
CA ASP A 179 -5.15 18.17 -4.82
C ASP A 179 -5.20 17.02 -3.81
N LEU A 180 -4.07 16.34 -3.56
CA LEU A 180 -3.97 15.23 -2.62
C LEU A 180 -3.16 15.61 -1.39
N GLU A 181 -3.52 15.03 -0.26
CA GLU A 181 -2.74 15.03 0.98
C GLU A 181 -2.23 13.62 1.27
N TYR A 182 -1.10 13.51 1.96
CA TYR A 182 -0.50 12.22 2.26
C TYR A 182 0.36 12.23 3.52
N CYS A 183 0.63 11.06 4.05
CA CYS A 183 1.73 10.77 4.97
C CYS A 183 2.08 9.27 4.87
N VAL A 184 3.23 8.88 5.42
CA VAL A 184 3.63 7.47 5.51
C VAL A 184 3.80 7.10 6.98
N VAL A 185 3.18 6.01 7.40
CA VAL A 185 3.39 5.43 8.74
C VAL A 185 4.63 4.56 8.71
N ASP A 186 5.57 4.83 9.62
CA ASP A 186 6.86 4.14 9.73
C ASP A 186 6.72 2.77 10.38
N THR A 187 6.14 1.85 9.62
CA THR A 187 5.93 0.45 9.98
C THR A 187 5.73 -0.38 8.71
N ASP A 188 5.95 -1.70 8.77
CA ASP A 188 5.63 -2.64 7.69
C ASP A 188 6.14 -2.15 6.31
N TRP A 189 7.41 -1.76 6.24
CA TRP A 189 8.09 -1.16 5.06
C TRP A 189 7.49 0.16 4.55
N GLY A 190 6.72 0.83 5.38
CA GLY A 190 6.06 2.10 5.07
C GLY A 190 4.66 1.91 4.53
N VAL A 191 3.69 2.29 5.34
CA VAL A 191 2.27 2.31 4.97
C VAL A 191 1.88 3.73 4.59
N GLY A 192 1.81 4.01 3.30
CA GLY A 192 1.39 5.29 2.74
C GLY A 192 -0.11 5.48 2.89
N LEU A 193 -0.52 6.69 3.22
CA LEU A 193 -1.92 7.12 3.27
C LEU A 193 -2.08 8.31 2.33
N ILE A 194 -3.06 8.27 1.42
CA ILE A 194 -3.37 9.35 0.49
C ILE A 194 -4.88 9.65 0.56
N TRP A 195 -5.25 10.91 0.57
CA TRP A 195 -6.64 11.36 0.52
C TRP A 195 -6.77 12.70 -0.20
N ARG A 196 -7.99 13.07 -0.63
CA ARG A 196 -8.24 14.35 -1.31
C ARG A 196 -8.14 15.52 -0.32
N ALA A 197 -7.46 16.58 -0.71
CA ALA A 197 -7.23 17.75 0.14
C ALA A 197 -8.49 18.63 0.32
N ASP A 198 -9.35 18.65 -0.68
CA ASP A 198 -10.52 19.55 -0.82
C ASP A 198 -11.83 18.96 -0.30
N GLY A 199 -11.89 17.66 -0.06
CA GLY A 199 -13.11 16.94 0.32
C GLY A 199 -13.28 16.72 1.83
N ALA A 200 -14.24 15.87 2.17
CA ALA A 200 -14.29 15.26 3.50
C ALA A 200 -12.97 14.53 3.74
N LYS A 201 -12.27 14.90 4.80
CA LYS A 201 -10.97 14.31 5.15
C LYS A 201 -11.20 13.15 6.09
N PRO A 202 -10.31 12.14 6.11
CA PRO A 202 -10.37 11.15 7.17
C PRO A 202 -10.29 11.87 8.52
N LYS A 203 -11.08 11.40 9.48
CA LYS A 203 -11.09 11.96 10.84
C LYS A 203 -9.67 11.92 11.38
N ARG A 204 -9.20 13.06 11.86
CA ARG A 204 -7.91 13.18 12.50
C ARG A 204 -7.90 14.36 13.48
N THR A 205 -7.22 14.19 14.59
CA THR A 205 -7.08 15.19 15.65
C THR A 205 -5.68 15.80 15.69
N GLY A 206 -4.70 15.11 15.12
CA GLY A 206 -3.29 15.51 15.18
C GLY A 206 -2.76 16.11 13.88
N ARG A 207 -1.57 16.72 14.00
CA ARG A 207 -0.85 17.31 12.87
C ARG A 207 0.05 16.27 12.23
N ILE A 208 -0.02 16.16 10.90
CA ILE A 208 1.00 15.52 10.07
C ILE A 208 2.08 16.55 9.70
N PRO A 209 3.32 16.13 9.38
CA PRO A 209 4.35 17.04 8.88
C PRO A 209 3.86 17.82 7.66
N ASP A 210 4.31 19.05 7.51
CA ASP A 210 3.94 19.89 6.36
C ASP A 210 4.43 19.24 5.04
N ARG A 211 3.72 19.51 3.95
CA ARG A 211 4.12 19.06 2.62
C ARG A 211 5.47 19.68 2.26
N PRO A 212 6.48 18.88 1.91
CA PRO A 212 7.77 19.42 1.55
C PRO A 212 7.74 20.03 0.16
N ASP A 213 8.46 21.13 0.00
CA ASP A 213 8.97 21.50 -1.31
C ASP A 213 10.19 20.60 -1.58
N LEU A 214 10.10 19.73 -2.57
CA LEU A 214 11.20 18.83 -2.95
C LEU A 214 12.25 19.57 -3.78
N GLY A 215 11.87 20.66 -4.46
CA GLY A 215 12.79 21.47 -5.25
C GLY A 215 13.66 20.62 -6.20
N PRO A 216 14.99 20.85 -6.21
CA PRO A 216 15.91 20.12 -7.07
C PRO A 216 16.35 18.74 -6.50
N LEU A 217 15.65 18.18 -5.51
CA LEU A 217 16.02 16.87 -4.93
C LEU A 217 15.81 15.76 -5.96
N ASP A 218 16.89 15.09 -6.33
CA ASP A 218 16.84 13.87 -7.11
C ASP A 218 16.44 12.69 -6.20
N VAL A 219 15.15 12.43 -6.07
CA VAL A 219 14.61 11.35 -5.24
C VAL A 219 14.90 9.96 -5.81
N GLN A 220 15.36 9.86 -7.07
CA GLN A 220 15.79 8.60 -7.69
C GLN A 220 17.19 8.19 -7.20
N ASP A 221 18.03 9.16 -6.80
CA ASP A 221 19.27 8.83 -6.10
C ASP A 221 18.94 8.30 -4.69
N TRP A 222 19.24 7.02 -4.47
CA TRP A 222 19.01 6.36 -3.19
C TRP A 222 19.60 7.12 -1.99
N LYS A 223 20.81 7.68 -2.12
CA LYS A 223 21.45 8.40 -1.02
C LYS A 223 20.72 9.70 -0.69
N VAL A 224 20.17 10.36 -1.71
CA VAL A 224 19.34 11.56 -1.54
C VAL A 224 18.03 11.20 -0.88
N PHE A 225 17.35 10.17 -1.38
CA PHE A 225 16.12 9.65 -0.78
C PHE A 225 16.35 9.23 0.68
N ASP A 226 17.31 8.35 0.95
CA ASP A 226 17.57 7.79 2.29
C ASP A 226 17.85 8.89 3.32
N ARG A 227 18.65 9.89 2.96
CA ARG A 227 18.95 11.03 3.84
C ARG A 227 17.73 11.91 4.12
N ASN A 228 16.82 12.03 3.16
CA ASN A 228 15.67 12.95 3.23
C ASN A 228 14.33 12.24 3.43
N ARG A 229 14.28 10.90 3.51
CA ARG A 229 13.04 10.10 3.53
C ARG A 229 12.00 10.58 4.53
N LYS A 230 12.44 10.99 5.75
CA LYS A 230 11.53 11.47 6.78
C LYS A 230 10.73 12.70 6.33
N ARG A 231 11.36 13.61 5.61
CA ARG A 231 10.72 14.82 5.06
C ARG A 231 9.91 14.47 3.82
N ILE A 232 10.51 13.76 2.85
CA ILE A 232 9.88 13.40 1.58
C ILE A 232 8.58 12.62 1.82
N LEU A 233 8.60 11.62 2.69
CA LEU A 233 7.47 10.75 2.98
C LEU A 233 6.50 11.33 4.02
N ARG A 234 6.78 12.50 4.58
CA ARG A 234 6.03 13.06 5.73
C ARG A 234 5.85 12.00 6.82
N LEU A 235 6.95 11.34 7.17
CA LEU A 235 6.96 10.10 7.94
C LEU A 235 6.46 10.33 9.37
N ILE A 236 5.50 9.52 9.81
CA ILE A 236 4.96 9.51 11.16
C ILE A 236 5.15 8.14 11.80
N SER A 237 5.38 8.10 13.10
CA SER A 237 5.46 6.83 13.84
C SER A 237 4.07 6.22 14.03
N VAL A 238 4.00 4.90 14.33
CA VAL A 238 2.77 4.21 14.71
C VAL A 238 2.04 4.91 15.86
N ARG A 239 2.79 5.38 16.86
CA ARG A 239 2.21 6.15 17.98
C ARG A 239 1.57 7.47 17.52
N GLN A 240 2.21 8.17 16.58
CA GLN A 240 1.64 9.39 15.99
C GLN A 240 0.41 9.05 15.14
N PHE A 241 0.43 7.95 14.38
CA PHE A 241 -0.74 7.50 13.63
C PHE A 241 -1.95 7.32 14.56
N PHE A 242 -1.84 6.50 15.60
CA PHE A 242 -2.97 6.28 16.51
C PHE A 242 -3.42 7.57 17.20
N ARG A 243 -2.50 8.41 17.65
CA ARG A 243 -2.86 9.71 18.23
C ARG A 243 -3.58 10.63 17.24
N ASN A 244 -3.20 10.60 15.97
CA ASN A 244 -3.69 11.53 14.97
C ASN A 244 -4.99 11.06 14.28
N PHE A 245 -5.18 9.75 14.14
CA PHE A 245 -6.26 9.16 13.36
C PHE A 245 -7.23 8.28 14.17
N ALA A 246 -6.89 7.87 15.40
CA ALA A 246 -7.71 6.96 16.20
C ALA A 246 -8.33 7.62 17.46
N SER A 247 -8.21 8.93 17.59
CA SER A 247 -8.76 9.68 18.74
C SER A 247 -10.10 10.29 18.43
#